data_0b2ab2a6da12760c8edd3f33f62b3144
#
_entry.id   0b2ab2a6da12760c8edd3f33f62b3144
#
_cell.length_a   1.000
_cell.length_b   1.000
_cell.length_c   1.000
_cell.angle_alpha   90.00
_cell.angle_beta   90.00
_cell.angle_gamma   90.00
#
_symmetry.space_group_name_H-M   'P 1'
#
loop_
_entity.id
_entity.type
_entity.pdbx_description
1 polymer ?
#
loop_
_entity_poly.entity_id
_entity_poly.type
_entity_poly.pdbx_seq_one_letter_code
_entity_poly.pdbx_strand_id
1 'polypeptide(L)'
;MLGMLLVIVAVLFIKVMPVFEQVYMQLGQEMTGVARQLLNIGGWMRQSAIVLVVLAVVILIITCFVIFYKKARIKFISKIQTIGFMKKIAWKRARTRFASGMAMALKSGLDMDESLSLSEKLTDYEPLKMKIQQCQEQMKEGETFPKALKEAHIFDGMQERLMIIGYETGAVDEVMEQAADLYQKQLQDQIQKMIAVLEQIGRAHV
;
A
#
# COMPACT_ATOMS: atom_id res chain seq x y z
N MET A 1 18.67 -0.52 -2.44
CA MET A 1 19.92 -0.13 -1.78
C MET A 1 20.11 -0.78 -0.40
N LEU A 2 19.15 -0.69 0.53
CA LEU A 2 19.29 -1.27 1.87
C LEU A 2 19.54 -2.80 1.86
N GLY A 3 18.87 -3.55 0.99
CA GLY A 3 19.05 -5.00 0.85
C GLY A 3 20.44 -5.41 0.35
N MET A 4 21.03 -4.62 -0.54
CA MET A 4 22.38 -4.85 -1.06
C MET A 4 23.45 -4.62 0.02
N LEU A 5 23.27 -3.58 0.85
CA LEU A 5 24.13 -3.32 2.01
C LEU A 5 24.08 -4.47 3.02
N LEU A 6 22.90 -5.00 3.31
CA LEU A 6 22.70 -6.11 4.24
C LEU A 6 23.35 -7.41 3.74
N VAL A 7 23.26 -7.67 2.44
CA VAL A 7 23.95 -8.83 1.81
C VAL A 7 25.46 -8.67 1.89
N ILE A 8 26.01 -7.48 1.61
CA ILE A 8 27.46 -7.23 1.70
C ILE A 8 27.96 -7.42 3.14
N VAL A 9 27.25 -6.91 4.14
CA VAL A 9 27.60 -7.08 5.55
C VAL A 9 27.52 -8.55 5.96
N ALA A 10 26.51 -9.30 5.53
CA ALA A 10 26.37 -10.72 5.82
C ALA A 10 27.52 -11.53 5.17
N VAL A 11 27.89 -11.26 3.93
CA VAL A 11 29.01 -11.91 3.23
C VAL A 11 30.34 -11.60 3.92
N LEU A 12 30.57 -10.36 4.34
CA LEU A 12 31.74 -9.95 5.10
C LEU A 12 31.84 -10.75 6.42
N PHE A 13 30.76 -10.85 7.19
CA PHE A 13 30.74 -11.63 8.42
C PHE A 13 31.03 -13.12 8.18
N ILE A 14 30.44 -13.72 7.17
CA ILE A 14 30.61 -15.16 6.86
C ILE A 14 32.04 -15.48 6.36
N LYS A 15 32.68 -14.56 5.61
CA LYS A 15 34.01 -14.80 5.03
C LYS A 15 35.16 -14.33 5.91
N VAL A 16 35.00 -13.23 6.61
CA VAL A 16 36.09 -12.58 7.35
C VAL A 16 36.24 -13.16 8.77
N MET A 17 35.13 -13.52 9.43
CA MET A 17 35.15 -14.10 10.78
C MET A 17 35.98 -15.40 10.90
N PRO A 18 35.87 -16.39 9.98
CA PRO A 18 36.69 -17.62 10.10
C PRO A 18 38.19 -17.37 9.89
N VAL A 19 38.55 -16.31 9.15
CA VAL A 19 39.98 -15.94 8.98
C VAL A 19 40.53 -15.35 10.28
N PHE A 20 39.78 -14.53 10.96
CA PHE A 20 40.17 -14.00 12.28
C PHE A 20 40.31 -15.12 13.32
N GLU A 21 39.41 -16.10 13.36
CA GLU A 21 39.47 -17.26 14.21
C GLU A 21 40.77 -18.05 14.01
N GLN A 22 41.18 -18.29 12.76
CA GLN A 22 42.43 -18.99 12.43
C GLN A 22 43.67 -18.22 12.86
N VAL A 23 43.71 -16.90 12.66
CA VAL A 23 44.82 -16.05 13.10
C VAL A 23 44.99 -16.03 14.61
N TYR A 24 43.86 -15.93 15.37
CA TYR A 24 43.91 -15.96 16.83
C TYR A 24 44.37 -17.32 17.40
N MET A 25 43.91 -18.43 16.79
CA MET A 25 44.41 -19.76 17.16
C MET A 25 45.93 -19.94 16.93
N GLN A 26 46.46 -19.34 15.84
CA GLN A 26 47.88 -19.39 15.55
C GLN A 26 48.71 -18.54 16.52
N LEU A 27 48.17 -17.52 17.12
CA LEU A 27 48.84 -16.67 18.12
C LEU A 27 48.84 -17.27 19.56
N GLY A 28 48.27 -18.45 19.74
CA GLY A 28 48.28 -19.19 21.04
C GLY A 28 47.52 -18.49 22.17
N GLN A 29 46.70 -17.50 21.86
CA GLN A 29 45.87 -16.82 22.86
C GLN A 29 44.44 -17.34 22.87
N GLU A 30 43.98 -17.84 24.01
CA GLU A 30 42.56 -18.13 24.20
C GLU A 30 41.75 -16.82 24.22
N MET A 31 40.81 -16.71 23.34
CA MET A 31 39.89 -15.55 23.32
C MET A 31 39.04 -15.55 24.61
N THR A 32 39.23 -14.54 25.45
CA THR A 32 38.47 -14.32 26.67
C THR A 32 37.45 -13.22 26.54
N GLY A 33 36.34 -13.31 27.27
CA GLY A 33 35.33 -12.26 27.38
C GLY A 33 34.45 -12.04 26.17
N VAL A 34 34.34 -10.79 25.72
CA VAL A 34 33.41 -10.34 24.66
C VAL A 34 33.70 -11.01 23.32
N ALA A 35 34.98 -11.31 23.01
CA ALA A 35 35.38 -11.98 21.78
C ALA A 35 34.83 -13.40 21.68
N ARG A 36 34.77 -14.14 22.81
CA ARG A 36 34.19 -15.49 22.88
C ARG A 36 32.68 -15.49 22.73
N GLN A 37 32.00 -14.45 23.25
CA GLN A 37 30.56 -14.25 23.00
C GLN A 37 30.25 -13.97 21.55
N LEU A 38 31.07 -13.13 20.88
CA LEU A 38 30.96 -12.85 19.46
C LEU A 38 31.18 -14.10 18.58
N LEU A 39 32.13 -14.96 18.96
CA LEU A 39 32.38 -16.25 18.29
C LEU A 39 31.21 -17.22 18.47
N ASN A 40 30.62 -17.29 19.65
CA ASN A 40 29.43 -18.12 19.90
C ASN A 40 28.24 -17.65 19.10
N ILE A 41 28.03 -16.34 18.94
CA ILE A 41 27.03 -15.74 18.05
C ILE A 41 27.37 -16.08 16.60
N GLY A 42 28.65 -16.01 16.19
CA GLY A 42 29.15 -16.41 14.87
C GLY A 42 28.93 -17.88 14.54
N GLY A 43 29.15 -18.78 15.51
CA GLY A 43 28.92 -20.23 15.38
C GLY A 43 27.43 -20.56 15.22
N TRP A 44 26.56 -19.90 15.97
CA TRP A 44 25.11 -20.00 15.82
C TRP A 44 24.62 -19.41 14.50
N MET A 45 25.22 -18.29 14.06
CA MET A 45 24.98 -17.69 12.74
C MET A 45 25.45 -18.58 11.58
N ARG A 46 26.51 -19.40 11.75
CA ARG A 46 26.99 -20.30 10.69
C ARG A 46 25.97 -21.44 10.42
N GLN A 47 25.33 -21.94 11.43
CA GLN A 47 24.24 -22.91 11.31
C GLN A 47 22.94 -22.23 10.80
N SER A 48 22.72 -20.97 11.21
CA SER A 48 21.61 -20.13 10.77
C SER A 48 21.88 -19.42 9.44
N ALA A 49 23.13 -19.34 8.96
CA ALA A 49 23.50 -18.71 7.70
C ALA A 49 22.80 -19.38 6.51
N ILE A 50 22.66 -20.71 6.55
CA ILE A 50 21.92 -21.45 5.52
C ILE A 50 20.43 -21.05 5.57
N VAL A 51 19.87 -20.92 6.76
CA VAL A 51 18.48 -20.49 6.95
C VAL A 51 18.29 -19.05 6.49
N LEU A 52 19.23 -18.13 6.78
CA LEU A 52 19.19 -16.74 6.34
C LEU A 52 19.33 -16.62 4.81
N VAL A 53 20.22 -17.40 4.20
CA VAL A 53 20.38 -17.44 2.73
C VAL A 53 19.12 -18.00 2.08
N VAL A 54 18.56 -19.07 2.60
CA VAL A 54 17.29 -19.64 2.12
C VAL A 54 16.15 -18.64 2.26
N LEU A 55 16.06 -17.95 3.41
CA LEU A 55 15.07 -16.90 3.64
C LEU A 55 15.25 -15.73 2.66
N ALA A 56 16.48 -15.28 2.43
CA ALA A 56 16.79 -14.22 1.47
C ALA A 56 16.42 -14.62 0.03
N VAL A 57 16.74 -15.86 -0.36
CA VAL A 57 16.38 -16.40 -1.69
C VAL A 57 14.86 -16.52 -1.83
N VAL A 58 14.15 -16.97 -0.80
CA VAL A 58 12.67 -17.04 -0.80
C VAL A 58 12.07 -15.65 -0.93
N ILE A 59 12.57 -14.67 -0.19
CA ILE A 59 12.12 -13.27 -0.30
C ILE A 59 12.39 -12.73 -1.70
N LEU A 60 13.55 -13.04 -2.29
CA LEU A 60 13.94 -12.61 -3.63
C LEU A 60 13.04 -13.25 -4.69
N ILE A 61 12.74 -14.54 -4.56
CA ILE A 61 11.81 -15.26 -5.45
C ILE A 61 10.39 -14.67 -5.33
N ILE A 62 9.91 -14.41 -4.12
CA ILE A 62 8.59 -13.80 -3.88
C ILE A 62 8.55 -12.40 -4.49
N THR A 63 9.59 -11.60 -4.30
CA THR A 63 9.70 -10.24 -4.84
C THR A 63 9.73 -10.28 -6.37
N CYS A 64 10.52 -11.17 -6.95
CA CYS A 64 10.60 -11.38 -8.39
C CYS A 64 9.25 -11.86 -8.96
N PHE A 65 8.59 -12.79 -8.28
CA PHE A 65 7.26 -13.30 -8.65
C PHE A 65 6.20 -12.19 -8.61
N VAL A 66 6.21 -11.34 -7.57
CA VAL A 66 5.30 -10.18 -7.43
C VAL A 66 5.57 -9.12 -8.51
N ILE A 67 6.83 -8.92 -8.92
CA ILE A 67 7.18 -7.95 -9.96
C ILE A 67 6.78 -8.45 -11.36
N PHE A 68 7.07 -9.72 -11.68
CA PHE A 68 6.87 -10.28 -13.02
C PHE A 68 5.40 -10.68 -13.30
N TYR A 69 4.64 -11.09 -12.31
CA TYR A 69 3.25 -11.49 -12.50
C TYR A 69 2.26 -10.37 -12.15
N LYS A 70 1.90 -9.53 -13.13
CA LYS A 70 0.88 -8.47 -12.97
C LYS A 70 -0.44 -8.98 -12.35
N LYS A 71 -0.89 -10.18 -12.71
CA LYS A 71 -2.12 -10.80 -12.14
C LYS A 71 -1.95 -11.23 -10.68
N ALA A 72 -0.78 -11.73 -10.29
CA ALA A 72 -0.49 -12.12 -8.90
C ALA A 72 -0.37 -10.89 -7.98
N ARG A 73 0.20 -9.80 -8.48
CA ARG A 73 0.31 -8.51 -7.77
C ARG A 73 -1.06 -7.95 -7.39
N ILE A 74 -2.02 -7.97 -8.32
CA ILE A 74 -3.39 -7.50 -8.05
C ILE A 74 -4.04 -8.36 -6.97
N LYS A 75 -3.89 -9.70 -7.04
CA LYS A 75 -4.47 -10.64 -6.07
C LYS A 75 -3.80 -10.59 -4.70
N PHE A 76 -2.49 -10.31 -4.63
CA PHE A 76 -1.75 -10.17 -3.37
C PHE A 76 -2.04 -8.82 -2.68
N ILE A 77 -2.09 -7.74 -3.45
CA ILE A 77 -2.47 -6.40 -2.96
C ILE A 77 -3.93 -6.42 -2.49
N SER A 78 -4.85 -7.07 -3.20
CA SER A 78 -6.24 -7.18 -2.77
C SER A 78 -6.38 -7.95 -1.45
N LYS A 79 -5.55 -8.96 -1.21
CA LYS A 79 -5.55 -9.74 0.03
C LYS A 79 -5.00 -8.96 1.22
N ILE A 80 -3.98 -8.12 1.03
CA ILE A 80 -3.45 -7.20 2.05
C ILE A 80 -4.45 -6.07 2.34
N GLN A 81 -5.15 -5.57 1.32
CA GLN A 81 -6.21 -4.57 1.47
C GLN A 81 -7.44 -5.10 2.24
N THR A 82 -7.54 -6.40 2.45
CA THR A 82 -8.63 -7.02 3.21
C THR A 82 -8.43 -6.93 4.74
N ILE A 83 -7.23 -6.60 5.21
CA ILE A 83 -6.94 -6.37 6.63
C ILE A 83 -7.61 -5.05 7.06
N GLY A 84 -8.49 -5.08 8.05
CA GLY A 84 -9.48 -4.06 8.41
C GLY A 84 -9.05 -2.59 8.34
N PHE A 85 -7.84 -2.25 8.78
CA PHE A 85 -7.30 -0.89 8.72
C PHE A 85 -6.87 -0.49 7.29
N MET A 86 -6.17 -1.38 6.59
CA MET A 86 -5.72 -1.16 5.21
C MET A 86 -6.91 -1.04 4.24
N LYS A 87 -8.01 -1.75 4.51
CA LYS A 87 -9.25 -1.64 3.77
C LYS A 87 -9.83 -0.22 3.81
N LYS A 88 -9.81 0.43 4.98
CA LYS A 88 -10.32 1.82 5.14
C LYS A 88 -9.48 2.82 4.34
N ILE A 89 -8.15 2.67 4.34
CA ILE A 89 -7.23 3.52 3.58
C ILE A 89 -7.42 3.30 2.07
N ALA A 90 -7.47 2.05 1.63
CA ALA A 90 -7.67 1.70 0.22
C ALA A 90 -9.01 2.24 -0.31
N TRP A 91 -10.08 2.14 0.49
CA TRP A 91 -11.39 2.67 0.16
C TRP A 91 -11.37 4.19 -0.02
N LYS A 92 -10.79 4.93 0.94
CA LYS A 92 -10.68 6.39 0.85
C LYS A 92 -9.84 6.85 -0.34
N ARG A 93 -8.68 6.19 -0.55
CA ARG A 93 -7.82 6.47 -1.69
C ARG A 93 -8.54 6.24 -3.03
N ALA A 94 -9.30 5.18 -3.13
CA ALA A 94 -10.06 4.86 -4.32
C ALA A 94 -11.15 5.90 -4.59
N ARG A 95 -11.88 6.33 -3.54
CA ARG A 95 -12.89 7.41 -3.65
C ARG A 95 -12.26 8.75 -4.07
N THR A 96 -11.10 9.10 -3.52
CA THR A 96 -10.36 10.30 -3.94
C THR A 96 -10.06 10.26 -5.43
N ARG A 97 -9.50 9.14 -5.91
CA ARG A 97 -9.17 8.99 -7.34
C ARG A 97 -10.40 9.02 -8.24
N PHE A 98 -11.46 8.36 -7.83
CA PHE A 98 -12.73 8.36 -8.54
C PHE A 98 -13.29 9.79 -8.65
N ALA A 99 -13.41 10.49 -7.52
CA ALA A 99 -13.96 11.85 -7.49
C ALA A 99 -13.08 12.83 -8.28
N SER A 100 -11.73 12.75 -8.14
CA SER A 100 -10.81 13.58 -8.94
C SER A 100 -10.91 13.28 -10.43
N GLY A 101 -11.04 12.00 -10.80
CA GLY A 101 -11.20 11.59 -12.20
C GLY A 101 -12.49 12.12 -12.80
N MET A 102 -13.60 12.03 -12.07
CA MET A 102 -14.90 12.57 -12.46
C MET A 102 -14.84 14.09 -12.63
N ALA A 103 -14.32 14.81 -11.62
CA ALA A 103 -14.20 16.26 -11.68
C ALA A 103 -13.39 16.73 -12.90
N MET A 104 -12.25 16.08 -13.14
CA MET A 104 -11.36 16.41 -14.26
C MET A 104 -12.02 16.12 -15.61
N ALA A 105 -12.69 14.98 -15.73
CA ALA A 105 -13.36 14.59 -16.97
C ALA A 105 -14.52 15.53 -17.31
N LEU A 106 -15.39 15.83 -16.32
CA LEU A 106 -16.52 16.76 -16.50
C LEU A 106 -16.05 18.18 -16.82
N LYS A 107 -15.02 18.69 -16.12
CA LYS A 107 -14.39 20.00 -16.43
C LYS A 107 -13.79 20.06 -17.85
N SER A 108 -13.38 18.90 -18.37
CA SER A 108 -12.87 18.79 -19.75
C SER A 108 -13.98 18.72 -20.80
N GLY A 109 -15.25 18.76 -20.39
CA GLY A 109 -16.41 18.73 -21.28
C GLY A 109 -16.86 17.33 -21.70
N LEU A 110 -16.33 16.27 -21.04
CA LEU A 110 -16.84 14.91 -21.25
C LEU A 110 -18.24 14.77 -20.64
N ASP A 111 -19.07 13.97 -21.26
CA ASP A 111 -20.38 13.66 -20.71
C ASP A 111 -20.29 12.79 -19.45
N MET A 112 -21.43 12.57 -18.78
CA MET A 112 -21.47 11.84 -17.51
C MET A 112 -21.04 10.38 -17.67
N ASP A 113 -21.43 9.70 -18.73
CA ASP A 113 -21.14 8.29 -18.97
C ASP A 113 -19.68 8.07 -19.32
N GLU A 114 -19.11 8.94 -20.17
CA GLU A 114 -17.68 8.91 -20.51
C GLU A 114 -16.81 9.22 -19.29
N SER A 115 -17.21 10.23 -18.49
CA SER A 115 -16.53 10.61 -17.26
C SER A 115 -16.52 9.47 -16.25
N LEU A 116 -17.64 8.77 -16.10
CA LEU A 116 -17.78 7.62 -15.21
C LEU A 116 -16.91 6.44 -15.67
N SER A 117 -16.90 6.15 -16.99
CA SER A 117 -16.06 5.10 -17.58
C SER A 117 -14.57 5.38 -17.43
N LEU A 118 -14.14 6.64 -17.63
CA LEU A 118 -12.76 7.05 -17.45
C LEU A 118 -12.33 6.91 -15.97
N SER A 119 -13.19 7.36 -15.06
CA SER A 119 -12.91 7.30 -13.61
C SER A 119 -12.87 5.88 -13.06
N GLU A 120 -13.64 4.95 -13.63
CA GLU A 120 -13.54 3.54 -13.36
C GLU A 120 -12.14 2.99 -13.67
N LYS A 121 -11.61 3.34 -14.87
CA LYS A 121 -10.26 2.89 -15.29
C LYS A 121 -9.15 3.42 -14.40
N LEU A 122 -9.33 4.59 -13.78
CA LEU A 122 -8.37 5.18 -12.84
C LEU A 122 -8.43 4.55 -11.45
N THR A 123 -9.42 3.73 -11.18
CA THR A 123 -9.64 3.10 -9.88
C THR A 123 -8.97 1.75 -9.80
N ASP A 124 -8.02 1.57 -8.86
CA ASP A 124 -7.29 0.31 -8.64
C ASP A 124 -7.96 -0.61 -7.59
N TYR A 125 -9.10 -0.21 -7.03
CA TYR A 125 -9.75 -0.90 -5.93
C TYR A 125 -11.03 -1.59 -6.41
N GLU A 126 -10.95 -2.92 -6.55
CA GLU A 126 -12.00 -3.75 -7.15
C GLU A 126 -13.39 -3.56 -6.53
N PRO A 127 -13.56 -3.45 -5.18
CA PRO A 127 -14.87 -3.22 -4.60
C PRO A 127 -15.51 -1.88 -5.01
N LEU A 128 -14.72 -0.84 -5.29
CA LEU A 128 -15.26 0.42 -5.81
C LEU A 128 -15.57 0.33 -7.30
N LYS A 129 -14.74 -0.37 -8.08
CA LYS A 129 -15.03 -0.64 -9.50
C LYS A 129 -16.38 -1.29 -9.71
N MET A 130 -16.67 -2.34 -8.97
CA MET A 130 -17.97 -3.03 -9.04
C MET A 130 -19.13 -2.07 -8.76
N LYS A 131 -18.97 -1.15 -7.82
CA LYS A 131 -19.99 -0.13 -7.51
C LYS A 131 -20.14 0.91 -8.62
N ILE A 132 -19.04 1.31 -9.25
CA ILE A 132 -19.07 2.21 -10.39
C ILE A 132 -19.78 1.55 -11.57
N GLN A 133 -19.49 0.28 -11.85
CA GLN A 133 -20.17 -0.52 -12.88
C GLN A 133 -21.66 -0.66 -12.58
N GLN A 134 -22.04 -0.91 -11.34
CA GLN A 134 -23.45 -0.92 -10.93
C GLN A 134 -24.14 0.43 -11.20
N CYS A 135 -23.46 1.54 -10.89
CA CYS A 135 -23.97 2.87 -11.19
C CYS A 135 -24.16 3.08 -12.70
N GLN A 136 -23.21 2.64 -13.55
CA GLN A 136 -23.32 2.71 -14.98
C GLN A 136 -24.49 1.88 -15.56
N GLU A 137 -24.71 0.69 -15.02
CA GLU A 137 -25.84 -0.17 -15.43
C GLU A 137 -27.17 0.48 -15.12
N GLN A 138 -27.35 1.02 -13.90
CA GLN A 138 -28.55 1.73 -13.50
C GLN A 138 -28.83 2.98 -14.37
N MET A 139 -27.77 3.72 -14.75
CA MET A 139 -27.93 4.85 -15.66
C MET A 139 -28.35 4.40 -17.06
N LYS A 140 -27.89 3.27 -17.57
CA LYS A 140 -28.34 2.66 -18.84
C LYS A 140 -29.80 2.22 -18.78
N GLU A 141 -30.27 1.84 -17.60
CA GLU A 141 -31.69 1.49 -17.35
C GLU A 141 -32.59 2.73 -17.22
N GLY A 142 -32.01 3.94 -17.30
CA GLY A 142 -32.72 5.22 -17.28
C GLY A 142 -32.76 5.90 -15.90
N GLU A 143 -32.04 5.39 -14.91
CA GLU A 143 -31.91 6.07 -13.64
C GLU A 143 -31.05 7.32 -13.72
N THR A 144 -31.35 8.32 -12.90
CA THR A 144 -30.53 9.53 -12.82
C THR A 144 -29.19 9.24 -12.13
N PHE A 145 -28.13 9.95 -12.54
CA PHE A 145 -26.80 9.77 -11.95
C PHE A 145 -26.78 9.88 -10.40
N PRO A 146 -27.41 10.88 -9.75
CA PRO A 146 -27.41 10.94 -8.29
C PRO A 146 -28.09 9.75 -7.63
N LYS A 147 -29.17 9.23 -8.23
CA LYS A 147 -29.88 8.08 -7.70
C LYS A 147 -29.04 6.81 -7.82
N ALA A 148 -28.47 6.56 -9.00
CA ALA A 148 -27.56 5.44 -9.24
C ALA A 148 -26.33 5.49 -8.34
N LEU A 149 -25.72 6.67 -8.14
CA LEU A 149 -24.59 6.88 -7.25
C LEU A 149 -24.91 6.57 -5.80
N LYS A 150 -26.10 6.98 -5.33
CA LYS A 150 -26.61 6.72 -3.98
C LYS A 150 -26.86 5.23 -3.75
N GLU A 151 -27.54 4.55 -4.67
CA GLU A 151 -27.83 3.12 -4.56
C GLU A 151 -26.58 2.26 -4.61
N ALA A 152 -25.58 2.65 -5.37
CA ALA A 152 -24.28 2.03 -5.36
C ALA A 152 -23.47 2.29 -4.08
N HIS A 153 -23.90 3.21 -3.20
CA HIS A 153 -23.19 3.57 -1.97
C HIS A 153 -21.73 3.93 -2.20
N ILE A 154 -21.46 4.73 -3.21
CA ILE A 154 -20.10 5.17 -3.55
C ILE A 154 -19.65 6.25 -2.56
N PHE A 155 -20.51 7.18 -2.22
CA PHE A 155 -20.24 8.26 -1.27
C PHE A 155 -20.98 8.08 0.07
N ASP A 156 -20.64 8.89 1.05
CA ASP A 156 -21.28 8.92 2.37
C ASP A 156 -22.33 10.05 2.40
N GLY A 157 -23.31 9.95 3.28
CA GLY A 157 -24.56 10.70 3.30
C GLY A 157 -24.51 12.21 3.03
N MET A 158 -23.45 12.94 3.44
CA MET A 158 -23.32 14.37 3.13
C MET A 158 -22.96 14.58 1.66
N GLN A 159 -22.01 13.82 1.14
CA GLN A 159 -21.58 13.91 -0.26
C GLN A 159 -22.67 13.46 -1.22
N GLU A 160 -23.49 12.46 -0.84
CA GLU A 160 -24.67 12.05 -1.61
C GLU A 160 -25.66 13.21 -1.78
N ARG A 161 -25.92 13.97 -0.72
CA ARG A 161 -26.81 15.14 -0.78
C ARG A 161 -26.23 16.25 -1.66
N LEU A 162 -24.94 16.52 -1.54
CA LEU A 162 -24.27 17.50 -2.38
C LEU A 162 -24.29 17.10 -3.85
N MET A 163 -24.18 15.79 -4.17
CA MET A 163 -24.29 15.29 -5.54
C MET A 163 -25.67 15.53 -6.14
N ILE A 164 -26.74 15.38 -5.37
CA ILE A 164 -28.10 15.69 -5.82
C ILE A 164 -28.20 17.17 -6.19
N ILE A 165 -27.74 18.05 -5.29
CA ILE A 165 -27.76 19.50 -5.52
C ILE A 165 -26.90 19.87 -6.72
N GLY A 166 -25.66 19.34 -6.80
CA GLY A 166 -24.78 19.61 -7.93
C GLY A 166 -25.33 19.14 -9.27
N TYR A 167 -26.06 18.04 -9.28
CA TYR A 167 -26.71 17.54 -10.49
C TYR A 167 -27.87 18.45 -10.93
N GLU A 168 -28.70 18.89 -9.99
CA GLU A 168 -29.82 19.82 -10.26
C GLU A 168 -29.33 21.20 -10.71
N THR A 169 -28.17 21.65 -10.23
CA THR A 169 -27.59 22.95 -10.57
C THR A 169 -26.60 22.92 -11.74
N GLY A 170 -26.26 21.72 -12.25
CA GLY A 170 -25.24 21.55 -13.29
C GLY A 170 -23.80 21.68 -12.82
N ALA A 171 -23.55 21.66 -11.48
CA ALA A 171 -22.24 21.85 -10.85
C ALA A 171 -21.67 20.53 -10.29
N VAL A 172 -21.89 19.41 -11.00
CA VAL A 172 -21.40 18.09 -10.56
C VAL A 172 -19.87 18.03 -10.48
N ASP A 173 -19.20 18.69 -11.40
CA ASP A 173 -17.74 18.79 -11.46
C ASP A 173 -17.16 19.46 -10.22
N GLU A 174 -17.76 20.56 -9.75
CA GLU A 174 -17.34 21.24 -8.53
C GLU A 174 -17.58 20.38 -7.28
N VAL A 175 -18.73 19.70 -7.20
CA VAL A 175 -19.05 18.82 -6.08
C VAL A 175 -18.13 17.60 -6.06
N MET A 176 -17.76 17.06 -7.22
CA MET A 176 -16.77 15.98 -7.32
C MET A 176 -15.38 16.42 -6.87
N GLU A 177 -14.96 17.64 -7.21
CA GLU A 177 -13.70 18.21 -6.74
C GLU A 177 -13.68 18.35 -5.21
N GLN A 178 -14.75 18.93 -4.63
CA GLN A 178 -14.89 19.05 -3.17
C GLN A 178 -14.88 17.70 -2.49
N ALA A 179 -15.51 16.68 -3.06
CA ALA A 179 -15.49 15.32 -2.54
C ALA A 179 -14.08 14.71 -2.60
N ALA A 180 -13.35 14.94 -3.69
CA ALA A 180 -11.96 14.51 -3.84
C ALA A 180 -11.07 15.12 -2.76
N ASP A 181 -11.15 16.42 -2.55
CA ASP A 181 -10.37 17.17 -1.55
C ASP A 181 -10.68 16.68 -0.13
N LEU A 182 -11.96 16.47 0.18
CA LEU A 182 -12.37 15.95 1.48
C LEU A 182 -11.78 14.56 1.76
N TYR A 183 -11.88 13.63 0.79
CA TYR A 183 -11.34 12.29 0.96
C TYR A 183 -9.82 12.28 1.00
N GLN A 184 -9.17 13.16 0.25
CA GLN A 184 -7.72 13.34 0.31
C GLN A 184 -7.27 13.84 1.69
N LYS A 185 -7.94 14.83 2.23
CA LYS A 185 -7.68 15.34 3.60
C LYS A 185 -7.88 14.24 4.65
N GLN A 186 -9.00 13.52 4.57
CA GLN A 186 -9.26 12.40 5.48
C GLN A 186 -8.21 11.28 5.36
N LEU A 187 -7.64 11.06 4.18
CA LEU A 187 -6.56 10.09 3.97
C LEU A 187 -5.28 10.57 4.63
N GLN A 188 -4.92 11.84 4.44
CA GLN A 188 -3.74 12.46 5.08
C GLN A 188 -3.85 12.40 6.61
N ASP A 189 -4.99 12.77 7.18
CA ASP A 189 -5.24 12.70 8.63
C ASP A 189 -5.08 11.28 9.19
N GLN A 190 -5.55 10.27 8.43
CA GLN A 190 -5.36 8.88 8.83
C GLN A 190 -3.90 8.44 8.81
N ILE A 191 -3.14 8.85 7.79
CA ILE A 191 -1.70 8.54 7.68
C ILE A 191 -0.94 9.23 8.81
N GLN A 192 -1.23 10.50 9.10
CA GLN A 192 -0.59 11.24 10.20
C GLN A 192 -0.87 10.60 11.57
N LYS A 193 -2.12 10.18 11.83
CA LYS A 193 -2.44 9.45 13.06
C LYS A 193 -1.67 8.14 13.18
N MET A 194 -1.46 7.44 12.08
CA MET A 194 -0.67 6.21 12.06
C MET A 194 0.80 6.48 12.38
N ILE A 195 1.38 7.52 11.78
CA ILE A 195 2.76 7.93 12.05
C ILE A 195 2.93 8.31 13.52
N ALA A 196 2.01 9.10 14.09
CA ALA A 196 2.04 9.51 15.50
C ALA A 196 2.02 8.31 16.46
N VAL A 197 1.21 7.28 16.16
CA VAL A 197 1.17 6.03 16.95
C VAL A 197 2.50 5.28 16.84
N LEU A 198 3.10 5.19 15.66
CA LEU A 198 4.39 4.53 15.46
C LEU A 198 5.52 5.25 16.20
N GLU A 199 5.53 6.59 16.17
CA GLU A 199 6.50 7.40 16.91
C GLU A 199 6.36 7.24 18.44
N GLN A 200 5.13 7.10 18.92
CA GLN A 200 4.87 6.89 20.35
C GLN A 200 5.37 5.51 20.81
N ILE A 201 5.21 4.48 19.98
CA ILE A 201 5.76 3.13 20.25
C ILE A 201 7.29 3.17 20.23
N GLY A 202 7.89 3.90 19.27
CA GLY A 202 9.35 4.05 19.18
C GLY A 202 9.96 4.76 20.38
N ARG A 203 9.28 5.73 20.96
CA ARG A 203 9.74 6.46 22.18
C ARG A 203 9.55 5.68 23.48
N ALA A 204 8.66 4.74 23.51
CA ALA A 204 8.44 3.89 24.71
C ALA A 204 9.51 2.78 24.89
N HIS A 205 10.40 2.60 23.91
CA HIS A 205 11.46 1.59 23.94
C HIS A 205 12.88 2.18 24.06
N VAL A 206 13.02 3.49 24.26
CA VAL A 206 14.26 4.19 24.62
C VAL A 206 14.19 4.66 26.06
#